data_23c51bc2b305164009da2d40d7423e71
#
_entry.id   23c51bc2b305164009da2d40d7423e71
#
_cell.length_a   1.000
_cell.length_b   1.000
_cell.length_c   1.000
_cell.angle_alpha   90.00
_cell.angle_beta   90.00
_cell.angle_gamma   90.00
#
_symmetry.space_group_name_H-M   'P 1'
#
loop_
_entity.id
_entity.type
_entity.pdbx_description
1 polymer ?
#
loop_
_entity_poly.entity_id
_entity_poly.type
_entity_poly.pdbx_seq_one_letter_code
_entity_poly.pdbx_strand_id
1 'polypeptide(L)'
;IRETAILAAAKELQTDYEWSQHEPIAREAGVRGEVIDSILSGKGPMGLPAKEGIFIQAARELVRNTSINKPTFQALDHLLGIQLTIDFVVTVGYYSMLSQIISALDVDIDSNSKINPGFHSS
;
A
#
# COMPACT_ATOMS: atom_id res chain seq x y z
N ILE A 1 -3.47 -5.98 -7.55
CA ILE A 1 -3.74 -6.20 -6.12
C ILE A 1 -2.48 -6.00 -5.28
N ARG A 2 -1.43 -6.72 -5.63
CA ARG A 2 -0.19 -6.67 -4.85
C ARG A 2 0.40 -5.26 -4.80
N GLU A 3 0.51 -4.60 -5.94
CA GLU A 3 1.12 -3.27 -6.00
C GLU A 3 0.22 -2.20 -5.36
N THR A 4 -1.09 -2.34 -5.45
CA THR A 4 -2.02 -1.46 -4.75
C THR A 4 -1.83 -1.59 -3.23
N ALA A 5 -1.71 -2.82 -2.73
CA ALA A 5 -1.47 -3.08 -1.31
C ALA A 5 -0.14 -2.47 -0.84
N ILE A 6 0.92 -2.64 -1.63
CA ILE A 6 2.25 -2.12 -1.30
C ILE A 6 2.24 -0.59 -1.25
N LEU A 7 1.63 0.06 -2.24
CA LEU A 7 1.54 1.52 -2.27
C LEU A 7 0.71 2.06 -1.12
N ALA A 8 -0.41 1.42 -0.80
CA ALA A 8 -1.25 1.85 0.32
C ALA A 8 -0.49 1.72 1.64
N ALA A 9 0.25 0.61 1.82
CA ALA A 9 1.09 0.43 3.00
C ALA A 9 2.20 1.47 3.07
N ALA A 10 2.86 1.76 1.95
CA ALA A 10 3.92 2.76 1.87
C ALA A 10 3.41 4.15 2.27
N LYS A 11 2.21 4.51 1.83
CA LYS A 11 1.59 5.77 2.20
C LYS A 11 1.32 5.84 3.70
N GLU A 12 0.74 4.80 4.28
CA GLU A 12 0.43 4.76 5.70
C GLU A 12 1.69 4.76 6.57
N LEU A 13 2.75 4.10 6.11
CA LEU A 13 4.04 4.04 6.80
C LEU A 13 4.90 5.26 6.52
N GLN A 14 4.50 6.12 5.58
CA GLN A 14 5.21 7.32 5.18
C GLN A 14 6.67 7.04 4.79
N THR A 15 6.87 6.03 3.94
CA THR A 15 8.19 5.66 3.47
C THR A 15 8.37 6.00 2.00
N ASP A 16 9.25 6.96 1.72
CA ASP A 16 9.57 7.40 0.37
C ASP A 16 10.24 6.28 -0.44
N TYR A 17 11.05 5.46 0.21
CA TYR A 17 11.77 4.38 -0.47
C TYR A 17 10.80 3.38 -1.11
N GLU A 18 9.88 2.84 -0.31
CA GLU A 18 8.90 1.87 -0.82
C GLU A 18 8.04 2.48 -1.92
N TRP A 19 7.59 3.73 -1.73
CA TRP A 19 6.79 4.41 -2.72
C TRP A 19 7.56 4.56 -4.04
N SER A 20 8.79 5.07 -3.96
CA SER A 20 9.62 5.33 -5.14
C SER A 20 9.91 4.07 -5.94
N GLN A 21 10.12 2.95 -5.25
CA GLN A 21 10.39 1.68 -5.90
C GLN A 21 9.15 1.09 -6.56
N HIS A 22 7.99 1.24 -5.95
CA HIS A 22 6.80 0.49 -6.38
C HIS A 22 5.81 1.29 -7.23
N GLU A 23 5.82 2.61 -7.22
CA GLU A 23 4.89 3.36 -8.06
C GLU A 23 5.10 3.09 -9.56
N PRO A 24 6.34 3.11 -10.09
CA PRO A 24 6.54 2.74 -11.50
C PRO A 24 6.10 1.31 -11.80
N ILE A 25 6.37 0.37 -10.90
CA ILE A 25 5.99 -1.02 -11.05
C ILE A 25 4.46 -1.15 -11.07
N ALA A 26 3.77 -0.41 -10.21
CA ALA A 26 2.31 -0.43 -10.15
C ALA A 26 1.70 0.09 -11.46
N ARG A 27 2.23 1.17 -12.01
CA ARG A 27 1.76 1.72 -13.28
C ARG A 27 1.97 0.72 -14.41
N GLU A 28 3.11 0.07 -14.45
CA GLU A 28 3.45 -0.93 -15.45
C GLU A 28 2.57 -2.18 -15.31
N ALA A 29 2.21 -2.55 -14.09
CA ALA A 29 1.34 -3.68 -13.80
C ALA A 29 -0.15 -3.38 -14.08
N GLY A 30 -0.49 -2.15 -14.46
CA GLY A 30 -1.84 -1.79 -14.85
C GLY A 30 -2.70 -1.21 -13.72
N VAL A 31 -2.11 -0.82 -12.60
CA VAL A 31 -2.84 -0.09 -11.57
C VAL A 31 -3.22 1.27 -12.13
N ARG A 32 -4.52 1.59 -12.09
CA ARG A 32 -5.00 2.84 -12.70
C ARG A 32 -4.45 4.06 -11.97
N GLY A 33 -4.16 5.12 -12.73
CA GLY A 33 -3.67 6.37 -12.16
C GLY A 33 -4.58 6.94 -11.08
N GLU A 34 -5.89 6.78 -11.23
CA GLU A 34 -6.87 7.23 -10.23
C GLU A 34 -6.69 6.54 -8.89
N VAL A 35 -6.34 5.25 -8.90
CA VAL A 35 -6.07 4.47 -7.69
C VAL A 35 -4.80 5.00 -7.02
N ILE A 36 -3.74 5.21 -7.79
CA ILE A 36 -2.48 5.73 -7.28
C ILE A 36 -2.67 7.13 -6.68
N ASP A 37 -3.40 8.00 -7.38
CA ASP A 37 -3.69 9.35 -6.91
C ASP A 37 -4.51 9.34 -5.63
N SER A 38 -5.48 8.43 -5.53
CA SER A 38 -6.30 8.27 -4.33
C SER A 38 -5.46 7.85 -3.12
N ILE A 39 -4.53 6.92 -3.34
CA ILE A 39 -3.60 6.48 -2.28
C ILE A 39 -2.72 7.65 -1.85
N LEU A 40 -2.10 8.33 -2.80
CA LEU A 40 -1.16 9.41 -2.51
C LEU A 40 -1.81 10.57 -1.77
N SER A 41 -3.04 10.91 -2.14
CA SER A 41 -3.77 12.02 -1.50
C SER A 41 -4.18 11.71 -0.06
N GLY A 42 -4.23 10.42 0.30
CA GLY A 42 -4.65 9.99 1.63
C GLY A 42 -6.13 10.13 1.91
N LYS A 43 -6.93 10.43 0.87
CA LYS A 43 -8.38 10.62 1.03
C LYS A 43 -9.15 9.31 1.21
N GLY A 44 -8.48 8.18 0.98
CA GLY A 44 -9.12 6.89 1.07
C GLY A 44 -9.79 6.48 -0.25
N PRO A 45 -10.57 5.39 -0.21
CA PRO A 45 -11.06 4.75 -1.42
C PRO A 45 -12.33 5.38 -2.02
N MET A 46 -12.77 6.52 -1.54
CA MET A 46 -14.00 7.16 -2.02
C MET A 46 -13.89 7.51 -3.50
N GLY A 47 -14.94 7.17 -4.24
CA GLY A 47 -14.98 7.41 -5.68
C GLY A 47 -14.37 6.28 -6.52
N LEU A 48 -13.77 5.28 -5.90
CA LEU A 48 -13.24 4.11 -6.60
C LEU A 48 -14.24 2.96 -6.59
N PRO A 49 -14.19 2.07 -7.60
CA PRO A 49 -14.95 0.83 -7.53
C PRO A 49 -14.63 0.05 -6.24
N ALA A 50 -15.63 -0.65 -5.71
CA ALA A 50 -15.48 -1.35 -4.43
C ALA A 50 -14.30 -2.33 -4.43
N LYS A 51 -14.08 -3.03 -5.56
CA LYS A 51 -12.99 -4.00 -5.67
C LYS A 51 -11.59 -3.38 -5.65
N GLU A 52 -11.48 -2.10 -5.97
CA GLU A 52 -10.19 -1.39 -5.84
C GLU A 52 -10.08 -0.74 -4.46
N GLY A 53 -11.17 -0.14 -4.00
CA GLY A 53 -11.19 0.54 -2.72
C GLY A 53 -10.95 -0.37 -1.53
N ILE A 54 -11.40 -1.63 -1.60
CA ILE A 54 -11.23 -2.56 -0.49
C ILE A 54 -9.77 -2.85 -0.19
N PHE A 55 -8.91 -2.90 -1.21
CA PHE A 55 -7.49 -3.14 -1.01
C PHE A 55 -6.83 -1.98 -0.28
N ILE A 56 -7.20 -0.75 -0.63
CA ILE A 56 -6.69 0.44 0.05
C ILE A 56 -7.16 0.45 1.50
N GLN A 57 -8.44 0.19 1.72
CA GLN A 57 -9.02 0.20 3.06
C GLN A 57 -8.38 -0.88 3.96
N ALA A 58 -8.23 -2.09 3.44
CA ALA A 58 -7.65 -3.20 4.20
C ALA A 58 -6.18 -2.92 4.55
N ALA A 59 -5.40 -2.40 3.61
CA ALA A 59 -4.00 -2.07 3.86
C ALA A 59 -3.88 -0.96 4.92
N ARG A 60 -4.73 0.06 4.84
CA ARG A 60 -4.73 1.14 5.82
C ARG A 60 -5.07 0.65 7.21
N GLU A 61 -6.10 -0.18 7.34
CA GLU A 61 -6.49 -0.74 8.64
C GLU A 61 -5.37 -1.59 9.22
N LEU A 62 -4.79 -2.46 8.39
CA LEU A 62 -3.73 -3.36 8.84
C LEU A 62 -2.49 -2.60 9.34
N VAL A 63 -2.09 -1.55 8.62
CA VAL A 63 -0.94 -0.74 9.03
C VAL A 63 -1.26 0.10 10.27
N ARG A 64 -2.43 0.77 10.28
CA ARG A 64 -2.79 1.68 11.37
C ARG A 64 -3.11 0.95 12.68
N ASN A 65 -3.81 -0.19 12.57
CA ASN A 65 -4.39 -0.86 13.73
C ASN A 65 -3.75 -2.22 14.01
N THR A 66 -2.82 -2.66 13.18
CA THR A 66 -2.20 -3.99 13.24
C THR A 66 -3.26 -5.09 13.11
N SER A 67 -4.38 -4.77 12.49
CA SER A 67 -5.53 -5.66 12.33
C SER A 67 -6.41 -5.16 11.21
N ILE A 68 -7.23 -6.04 10.67
CA ILE A 68 -8.27 -5.68 9.70
C ILE A 68 -9.61 -5.84 10.40
N ASN A 69 -10.48 -4.83 10.30
CA ASN A 69 -11.82 -4.88 10.87
C ASN A 69 -12.61 -6.02 10.24
N LYS A 70 -13.49 -6.63 11.01
CA LYS A 70 -14.25 -7.80 10.55
C LYS A 70 -15.00 -7.55 9.24
N PRO A 71 -15.76 -6.45 9.07
CA PRO A 71 -16.43 -6.21 7.80
C PRO A 71 -15.46 -6.09 6.61
N THR A 72 -14.33 -5.45 6.80
CA THR A 72 -13.31 -5.30 5.76
C THR A 72 -12.70 -6.65 5.41
N PHE A 73 -12.39 -7.46 6.42
CA PHE A 73 -11.87 -8.81 6.19
C PHE A 73 -12.87 -9.68 5.43
N GLN A 74 -14.14 -9.62 5.81
CA GLN A 74 -15.17 -10.39 5.13
C GLN A 74 -15.32 -9.99 3.66
N ALA A 75 -15.28 -8.69 3.38
CA ALA A 75 -15.34 -8.18 2.00
C ALA A 75 -14.12 -8.63 1.19
N LEU A 76 -12.94 -8.57 1.79
CA LEU A 76 -11.69 -8.98 1.14
C LEU A 76 -11.71 -10.49 0.84
N ASP A 77 -12.12 -11.29 1.82
CA ASP A 77 -12.24 -12.74 1.67
C ASP A 77 -13.28 -13.12 0.60
N HIS A 78 -14.41 -12.44 0.59
CA HIS A 78 -15.42 -12.66 -0.44
C HIS A 78 -14.89 -12.39 -1.84
N LEU A 79 -14.08 -11.34 -1.97
CA LEU A 79 -13.54 -10.94 -3.28
C LEU A 79 -12.40 -11.84 -3.73
N LEU A 80 -11.50 -12.21 -2.83
CA LEU A 80 -10.25 -12.91 -3.15
C LEU A 80 -10.25 -14.39 -2.80
N GLY A 81 -11.05 -14.82 -1.84
CA GLY A 81 -10.92 -16.12 -1.21
C GLY A 81 -9.81 -16.12 -0.16
N ILE A 82 -9.79 -17.15 0.68
CA ILE A 82 -8.90 -17.17 1.86
C ILE A 82 -7.42 -17.20 1.48
N GLN A 83 -7.05 -17.93 0.44
CA GLN A 83 -5.65 -18.06 0.02
C GLN A 83 -5.07 -16.67 -0.35
N LEU A 84 -5.74 -15.96 -1.25
CA LEU A 84 -5.28 -14.66 -1.70
C LEU A 84 -5.41 -13.60 -0.61
N THR A 85 -6.36 -13.75 0.30
CA THR A 85 -6.48 -12.87 1.46
C THR A 85 -5.28 -13.02 2.38
N ILE A 86 -4.84 -14.26 2.63
CA ILE A 86 -3.62 -14.51 3.39
C ILE A 86 -2.42 -13.90 2.68
N ASP A 87 -2.31 -14.10 1.37
CA ASP A 87 -1.21 -13.52 0.58
C ASP A 87 -1.21 -11.98 0.68
N PHE A 88 -2.38 -11.36 0.67
CA PHE A 88 -2.52 -9.92 0.84
C PHE A 88 -1.97 -9.46 2.19
N VAL A 89 -2.40 -10.12 3.26
CA VAL A 89 -1.95 -9.78 4.63
C VAL A 89 -0.44 -9.96 4.76
N VAL A 90 0.09 -11.07 4.24
CA VAL A 90 1.53 -11.34 4.27
C VAL A 90 2.31 -10.29 3.48
N THR A 91 1.80 -9.89 2.32
CA THR A 91 2.44 -8.85 1.50
C THR A 91 2.52 -7.52 2.25
N VAL A 92 1.42 -7.07 2.83
CA VAL A 92 1.40 -5.83 3.60
C VAL A 92 2.34 -5.93 4.81
N GLY A 93 2.31 -7.05 5.52
CA GLY A 93 3.19 -7.29 6.67
C GLY A 93 4.67 -7.29 6.30
N TYR A 94 5.01 -7.93 5.19
CA TYR A 94 6.38 -7.98 4.69
C TYR A 94 6.91 -6.56 4.40
N TYR A 95 6.15 -5.77 3.66
CA TYR A 95 6.59 -4.42 3.31
C TYR A 95 6.52 -3.46 4.49
N SER A 96 5.66 -3.71 5.46
CA SER A 96 5.67 -2.96 6.72
C SER A 96 6.97 -3.21 7.50
N MET A 97 7.38 -4.46 7.59
CA MET A 97 8.65 -4.83 8.22
C MET A 97 9.83 -4.19 7.50
N LEU A 98 9.86 -4.30 6.18
CA LEU A 98 10.94 -3.76 5.36
C LEU A 98 11.02 -2.23 5.51
N SER A 99 9.88 -1.56 5.52
CA SER A 99 9.82 -0.10 5.71
C SER A 99 10.35 0.32 7.07
N GLN A 100 10.04 -0.45 8.12
CA GLN A 100 10.57 -0.18 9.45
C GLN A 100 12.08 -0.31 9.49
N ILE A 101 12.62 -1.34 8.86
CA ILE A 101 14.07 -1.57 8.79
C ILE A 101 14.75 -0.43 8.04
N ILE A 102 14.23 -0.07 6.87
CA ILE A 102 14.79 1.00 6.04
C ILE A 102 14.76 2.33 6.78
N SER A 103 13.65 2.64 7.41
CA SER A 103 13.49 3.90 8.14
C SER A 103 14.40 3.96 9.39
N ALA A 104 14.46 2.87 10.14
CA ALA A 104 15.28 2.81 11.37
C ALA A 104 16.77 2.90 11.06
N LEU A 105 17.22 2.33 9.95
CA LEU A 105 18.61 2.34 9.53
C LEU A 105 18.96 3.50 8.62
N ASP A 106 17.98 4.37 8.30
CA ASP A 106 18.17 5.57 7.49
C ASP A 106 18.78 5.26 6.11
N VAL A 107 18.19 4.28 5.42
CA VAL A 107 18.64 3.90 4.07
C VAL A 107 18.16 4.93 3.06
N ASP A 108 19.09 5.41 2.22
CA ASP A 108 18.77 6.40 1.21
C ASP A 108 17.94 5.82 0.07
N ILE A 109 17.12 6.69 -0.56
CA ILE A 109 16.37 6.34 -1.76
C ILE A 109 17.36 6.12 -2.90
N ASP A 110 17.14 5.06 -3.70
CA ASP A 110 17.91 4.76 -4.90
C ASP A 110 17.88 5.98 -5.85
N SER A 111 19.04 6.38 -6.31
CA SER A 111 19.19 7.53 -7.22
C SER A 111 18.45 7.34 -8.56
N ASN A 112 18.12 6.09 -8.92
CA ASN A 112 17.34 5.79 -10.12
C ASN A 112 15.83 5.97 -9.92
N SER A 113 15.37 6.15 -8.70
CA SER A 113 13.97 6.39 -8.41
C SER A 113 13.57 7.79 -8.89
N LYS A 114 12.50 7.86 -9.67
CA LYS A 114 12.04 9.11 -10.28
C LYS A 114 11.01 9.86 -9.45
N ILE A 115 10.45 9.19 -8.46
CA ILE A 115 9.31 9.70 -7.71
C ILE A 115 9.64 9.72 -6.24
N ASN A 116 9.52 10.90 -5.66
CA ASN A 116 9.67 11.08 -4.23
C ASN A 116 8.45 11.86 -3.74
N PRO A 117 7.51 11.23 -3.03
CA PRO A 117 6.32 11.92 -2.54
C PRO A 117 6.59 12.85 -1.37
N GLY A 118 7.80 12.87 -0.82
CA GLY A 118 8.16 13.78 0.26
C GLY A 118 7.63 13.39 1.62
N PHE A 119 7.37 12.12 1.86
CA PHE A 119 6.85 11.66 3.15
C PHE A 119 7.78 12.00 4.32
N HIS A 120 9.07 12.00 4.07
CA HIS A 120 10.10 12.33 5.06
C HIS A 120 10.89 13.57 4.66
N SER A 121 10.19 14.58 4.17
CA SER A 121 10.80 15.87 3.88
C SER A 121 11.08 16.59 5.18
N SER A 122 12.28 16.64 5.60
CA SER A 122 12.69 17.38 6.78
C SER A 122 13.83 18.30 6.44
#